data_4bc44e6594ad7d1069a74d7dbfd736d8
#
_entry.id   4bc44e6594ad7d1069a74d7dbfd736d8
#
_cell.length_a   1.000
_cell.length_b   1.000
_cell.length_c   1.000
_cell.angle_alpha   90.00
_cell.angle_beta   90.00
_cell.angle_gamma   90.00
#
_symmetry.space_group_name_H-M   'P 1'
#
loop_
_entity.id
_entity.type
_entity.pdbx_description
1 polymer ?
#
loop_
_entity_poly.entity_id
_entity_poly.type
_entity_poly.pdbx_seq_one_letter_code
_entity_poly.pdbx_strand_id
1 'polypeptide(L)'
;CLVGSEMCIRDRINAVVIAVILMIILCLCRLNVVISLFISALVGGLISGMNLEKVINVFGKNIVDGAEVALSYALLGGFAALISYSGITDYLVGKIIASIHAENSRLSRVKVKIIIIIALLAMSIMSQNLIPVHIAFIPIVIPPLVSLFNDLRIDRRLIALVIGFGLCFPYVLLPYGFGQIFHQIIQSGFQKANHPIEMNMIWKAMLIPSMGYVVGLILGFIVYRKPRVYEQRNVNDRETISELKPYVLIVTVIAILATFLVQTFTDSMIFGALAGVLVFFVSRAYRWYELDEQFVDGVKLMAYIGVVILTANGFAGVMNATGDIDSLVKSLTGLTGDHKLISIIVMYLIGLIVTLGIGSSFATIPIIASLFIPFGVSIGLDTMALIALIGTASALGDSGSPASDSTLGPTAGLNMDGQHDHIRDTCIPNFLFYNVPLMVFGTIAAMVL
;
A
#
# COMPACT_ATOMS: atom_id res chain seq x y z
N CYS A 1 -11.67 43.21 21.20
CA CYS A 1 -12.64 42.61 20.26
C CYS A 1 -12.02 41.89 19.06
N LEU A 2 -10.79 42.21 18.68
CA LEU A 2 -10.10 41.56 17.54
C LEU A 2 -9.47 40.21 17.92
N VAL A 3 -9.03 40.01 19.16
CA VAL A 3 -8.44 38.73 19.64
C VAL A 3 -9.48 37.63 19.75
N GLY A 4 -10.74 37.94 19.98
CA GLY A 4 -11.84 36.97 20.05
C GLY A 4 -12.31 36.45 18.68
N SER A 5 -12.11 37.21 17.61
CA SER A 5 -12.49 36.79 16.24
C SER A 5 -11.48 35.84 15.60
N GLU A 6 -10.18 36.00 15.91
CA GLU A 6 -9.15 35.08 15.44
C GLU A 6 -9.25 33.70 16.12
N MET A 7 -9.62 33.66 17.42
CA MET A 7 -9.88 32.40 18.13
C MET A 7 -11.11 31.68 17.60
N CYS A 8 -12.18 32.41 17.23
CA CYS A 8 -13.40 31.80 16.64
C CYS A 8 -13.25 31.28 15.21
N ILE A 9 -12.32 31.83 14.41
CA ILE A 9 -12.04 31.33 13.05
C ILE A 9 -11.14 30.08 13.14
N ARG A 10 -10.21 30.05 14.09
CA ARG A 10 -9.28 28.93 14.31
C ARG A 10 -10.01 27.67 14.80
N ASP A 11 -11.11 27.79 15.53
CA ASP A 11 -11.94 26.66 15.98
C ASP A 11 -12.80 26.02 14.87
N ARG A 12 -12.85 26.62 13.66
CA ARG A 12 -13.66 26.12 12.54
C ARG A 12 -12.88 25.39 11.44
N ILE A 13 -11.57 25.52 11.43
CA ILE A 13 -10.73 25.01 10.33
C ILE A 13 -9.80 23.93 10.87
N ASN A 14 -10.10 22.67 10.55
CA ASN A 14 -9.25 21.54 10.94
C ASN A 14 -8.07 21.41 9.99
N ALA A 15 -6.84 21.56 10.52
CA ALA A 15 -5.62 21.55 9.73
C ALA A 15 -5.37 20.21 9.03
N VAL A 16 -5.76 19.09 9.65
CA VAL A 16 -5.59 17.75 9.04
C VAL A 16 -6.45 17.61 7.80
N VAL A 17 -7.72 18.05 7.86
CA VAL A 17 -8.65 18.01 6.71
C VAL A 17 -8.09 18.83 5.55
N ILE A 18 -7.64 20.05 5.81
CA ILE A 18 -7.08 20.91 4.76
C ILE A 18 -5.82 20.32 4.18
N ALA A 19 -4.90 19.82 5.00
CA ALA A 19 -3.66 19.23 4.53
C ALA A 19 -3.93 18.01 3.64
N VAL A 20 -4.85 17.11 4.03
CA VAL A 20 -5.20 15.92 3.24
C VAL A 20 -5.89 16.32 1.92
N ILE A 21 -6.85 17.24 1.96
CA ILE A 21 -7.53 17.72 0.75
C ILE A 21 -6.53 18.40 -0.19
N LEU A 22 -5.64 19.24 0.34
CA LEU A 22 -4.59 19.90 -0.44
C LEU A 22 -3.65 18.86 -1.09
N MET A 23 -3.21 17.86 -0.35
CA MET A 23 -2.40 16.75 -0.87
C MET A 23 -3.10 16.08 -2.06
N ILE A 24 -4.37 15.71 -1.90
CA ILE A 24 -5.15 15.05 -2.95
C ILE A 24 -5.29 15.97 -4.17
N ILE A 25 -5.63 17.24 -3.99
CA ILE A 25 -5.76 18.22 -5.07
C ILE A 25 -4.44 18.37 -5.84
N LEU A 26 -3.32 18.56 -5.14
CA LEU A 26 -2.00 18.70 -5.77
C LEU A 26 -1.61 17.45 -6.56
N CYS A 27 -1.87 16.25 -6.02
CA CYS A 27 -1.64 14.98 -6.71
C CYS A 27 -2.52 14.84 -7.96
N LEU A 28 -3.80 15.23 -7.89
CA LEU A 28 -4.70 15.22 -9.04
C LEU A 28 -4.32 16.26 -10.10
N CYS A 29 -3.74 17.39 -9.69
CA CYS A 29 -3.14 18.39 -10.57
C CYS A 29 -1.80 17.94 -11.19
N ARG A 30 -1.39 16.68 -11.00
CA ARG A 30 -0.13 16.08 -11.49
C ARG A 30 1.14 16.68 -10.86
N LEU A 31 1.03 17.31 -9.71
CA LEU A 31 2.22 17.67 -8.97
C LEU A 31 2.86 16.39 -8.40
N ASN A 32 4.18 16.38 -8.31
CA ASN A 32 4.91 15.25 -7.74
C ASN A 32 4.44 14.95 -6.31
N VAL A 33 4.25 13.66 -5.97
CA VAL A 33 3.71 13.22 -4.67
C VAL A 33 4.58 13.69 -3.50
N VAL A 34 5.91 13.64 -3.64
CA VAL A 34 6.86 14.12 -2.59
C VAL A 34 6.61 15.60 -2.30
N ILE A 35 6.51 16.41 -3.36
CA ILE A 35 6.28 17.86 -3.24
C ILE A 35 4.89 18.13 -2.66
N SER A 36 3.88 17.37 -3.10
CA SER A 36 2.50 17.50 -2.61
C SER A 36 2.41 17.20 -1.11
N LEU A 37 3.03 16.12 -0.65
CA LEU A 37 3.11 15.76 0.77
C LEU A 37 3.82 16.81 1.60
N PHE A 38 4.97 17.32 1.10
CA PHE A 38 5.75 18.34 1.80
C PHE A 38 4.98 19.66 1.93
N ILE A 39 4.40 20.17 0.84
CA ILE A 39 3.59 21.40 0.85
C ILE A 39 2.40 21.24 1.80
N SER A 40 1.71 20.10 1.74
CA SER A 40 0.55 19.84 2.57
C SER A 40 0.91 19.71 4.05
N ALA A 41 2.07 19.13 4.39
CA ALA A 41 2.59 19.12 5.75
C ALA A 41 2.87 20.54 6.27
N LEU A 42 3.52 21.37 5.45
CA LEU A 42 3.79 22.77 5.81
C LEU A 42 2.50 23.56 6.04
N VAL A 43 1.57 23.50 5.10
CA VAL A 43 0.29 24.22 5.18
C VAL A 43 -0.53 23.74 6.39
N GLY A 44 -0.67 22.42 6.59
CA GLY A 44 -1.38 21.87 7.74
C GLY A 44 -0.74 22.27 9.07
N GLY A 45 0.58 22.16 9.20
CA GLY A 45 1.30 22.59 10.41
C GLY A 45 1.14 24.07 10.71
N LEU A 46 1.22 24.94 9.70
CA LEU A 46 1.04 26.39 9.88
C LEU A 46 -0.41 26.75 10.26
N ILE A 47 -1.40 26.12 9.64
CA ILE A 47 -2.82 26.33 9.96
C ILE A 47 -3.12 25.92 11.41
N SER A 48 -2.54 24.81 11.90
CA SER A 48 -2.67 24.40 13.30
C SER A 48 -2.01 25.36 14.30
N GLY A 49 -1.27 26.36 13.78
CA GLY A 49 -0.55 27.38 14.58
C GLY A 49 0.84 26.97 15.03
N MET A 50 1.40 25.94 14.45
CA MET A 50 2.83 25.66 14.61
C MET A 50 3.65 26.71 13.86
N ASN A 51 4.77 27.15 14.45
CA ASN A 51 5.72 27.95 13.71
C ASN A 51 6.48 27.08 12.68
N LEU A 52 7.06 27.72 11.66
CA LEU A 52 7.76 27.03 10.58
C LEU A 52 8.88 26.11 11.09
N GLU A 53 9.63 26.58 12.07
CA GLU A 53 10.73 25.80 12.68
C GLU A 53 10.20 24.50 13.33
N LYS A 54 9.09 24.57 14.05
CA LYS A 54 8.46 23.41 14.70
C LYS A 54 7.96 22.42 13.64
N VAL A 55 7.33 22.91 12.56
CA VAL A 55 6.87 22.04 11.45
C VAL A 55 8.03 21.28 10.83
N ILE A 56 9.13 22.00 10.50
CA ILE A 56 10.31 21.39 9.91
C ILE A 56 10.96 20.37 10.86
N ASN A 57 11.07 20.68 12.14
CA ASN A 57 11.63 19.78 13.14
C ASN A 57 10.79 18.52 13.34
N VAL A 58 9.45 18.64 13.39
CA VAL A 58 8.54 17.49 13.51
C VAL A 58 8.60 16.64 12.25
N PHE A 59 8.55 17.27 11.09
CA PHE A 59 8.68 16.59 9.80
C PHE A 59 9.98 15.80 9.73
N GLY A 60 11.12 16.46 10.02
CA GLY A 60 12.45 15.85 9.98
C GLY A 60 12.62 14.68 10.95
N LYS A 61 12.07 14.78 12.16
CA LYS A 61 12.12 13.68 13.14
C LYS A 61 11.35 12.45 12.69
N ASN A 62 10.18 12.64 12.08
CA ASN A 62 9.31 11.52 11.67
C ASN A 62 9.72 10.88 10.34
N ILE A 63 10.56 11.54 9.53
CA ILE A 63 11.17 10.89 8.34
C ILE A 63 11.90 9.60 8.73
N VAL A 64 12.53 9.56 9.90
CA VAL A 64 13.32 8.42 10.38
C VAL A 64 12.46 7.15 10.52
N ASP A 65 11.18 7.28 10.85
CA ASP A 65 10.26 6.16 10.98
C ASP A 65 10.05 5.38 9.66
N GLY A 66 10.26 6.05 8.52
CA GLY A 66 10.22 5.43 7.20
C GLY A 66 11.58 4.96 6.65
N ALA A 67 12.68 5.20 7.37
CA ALA A 67 14.01 5.00 6.82
C ALA A 67 14.35 3.53 6.53
N GLU A 68 13.94 2.62 7.41
CA GLU A 68 14.16 1.18 7.21
C GLU A 68 13.42 0.66 5.97
N VAL A 69 12.17 1.06 5.81
CA VAL A 69 11.34 0.69 4.64
C VAL A 69 11.93 1.28 3.37
N ALA A 70 12.31 2.55 3.38
CA ALA A 70 12.91 3.23 2.22
C ALA A 70 14.22 2.57 1.77
N LEU A 71 15.11 2.23 2.72
CA LEU A 71 16.35 1.53 2.43
C LEU A 71 16.08 0.11 1.91
N SER A 72 15.11 -0.58 2.49
CA SER A 72 14.69 -1.91 2.03
C SER A 72 14.24 -1.89 0.57
N TYR A 73 13.42 -0.91 0.17
CA TYR A 73 13.00 -0.76 -1.23
C TYR A 73 14.18 -0.48 -2.16
N ALA A 74 15.10 0.37 -1.77
CA ALA A 74 16.29 0.66 -2.57
C ALA A 74 17.12 -0.61 -2.80
N LEU A 75 17.44 -1.35 -1.73
CA LEU A 75 18.24 -2.58 -1.81
C LEU A 75 17.52 -3.70 -2.57
N LEU A 76 16.21 -3.87 -2.36
CA LEU A 76 15.39 -4.82 -3.09
C LEU A 76 15.29 -4.46 -4.58
N GLY A 77 15.27 -3.16 -4.92
CA GLY A 77 15.35 -2.70 -6.29
C GLY A 77 16.66 -3.11 -6.96
N GLY A 78 17.78 -2.93 -6.27
CA GLY A 78 19.09 -3.41 -6.72
C GLY A 78 19.11 -4.94 -6.90
N PHE A 79 18.58 -5.69 -5.95
CA PHE A 79 18.47 -7.14 -6.03
C PHE A 79 17.57 -7.60 -7.21
N ALA A 80 16.43 -6.93 -7.41
CA ALA A 80 15.54 -7.21 -8.53
C ALA A 80 16.21 -6.97 -9.90
N ALA A 81 17.04 -5.93 -10.00
CA ALA A 81 17.82 -5.67 -11.20
C ALA A 81 18.85 -6.80 -11.47
N LEU A 82 19.51 -7.32 -10.44
CA LEU A 82 20.41 -8.47 -10.58
C LEU A 82 19.67 -9.74 -11.03
N ILE A 83 18.47 -9.99 -10.48
CA ILE A 83 17.61 -11.10 -10.95
C ILE A 83 17.22 -10.91 -12.41
N SER A 84 16.82 -9.71 -12.80
CA SER A 84 16.50 -9.40 -14.20
C SER A 84 17.72 -9.57 -15.09
N TYR A 85 18.89 -9.12 -14.64
CA TYR A 85 20.16 -9.28 -15.38
C TYR A 85 20.55 -10.74 -15.57
N SER A 86 20.17 -11.63 -14.66
CA SER A 86 20.42 -13.07 -14.79
C SER A 86 19.71 -13.70 -16.00
N GLY A 87 18.71 -13.04 -16.59
CA GLY A 87 17.92 -13.56 -17.71
C GLY A 87 16.89 -14.62 -17.34
N ILE A 88 16.73 -14.93 -16.03
CA ILE A 88 15.74 -15.94 -15.58
C ILE A 88 14.32 -15.53 -15.96
N THR A 89 14.04 -14.24 -15.89
CA THR A 89 12.74 -13.65 -16.23
C THR A 89 12.43 -13.77 -17.71
N ASP A 90 13.40 -13.46 -18.58
CA ASP A 90 13.26 -13.59 -20.02
C ASP A 90 13.06 -15.06 -20.42
N TYR A 91 13.77 -15.97 -19.75
CA TYR A 91 13.60 -17.40 -19.95
C TYR A 91 12.20 -17.89 -19.55
N LEU A 92 11.69 -17.49 -18.39
CA LEU A 92 10.36 -17.85 -17.93
C LEU A 92 9.28 -17.26 -18.83
N VAL A 93 9.41 -15.96 -19.16
CA VAL A 93 8.51 -15.28 -20.11
C VAL A 93 8.56 -15.94 -21.48
N GLY A 94 9.75 -16.24 -21.99
CA GLY A 94 9.94 -16.95 -23.27
C GLY A 94 9.27 -18.32 -23.29
N LYS A 95 9.39 -19.12 -22.22
CA LYS A 95 8.67 -20.41 -22.11
C LYS A 95 7.15 -20.24 -22.08
N ILE A 96 6.64 -19.23 -21.35
CA ILE A 96 5.20 -18.94 -21.31
C ILE A 96 4.72 -18.51 -22.71
N ILE A 97 5.43 -17.62 -23.38
CA ILE A 97 5.09 -17.16 -24.74
C ILE A 97 5.16 -18.32 -25.74
N ALA A 98 6.20 -19.16 -25.68
CA ALA A 98 6.31 -20.33 -26.52
C ALA A 98 5.14 -21.31 -26.34
N SER A 99 4.70 -21.53 -25.11
CA SER A 99 3.53 -22.34 -24.80
C SER A 99 2.23 -21.74 -25.36
N ILE A 100 2.13 -20.41 -25.41
CA ILE A 100 0.98 -19.70 -25.99
C ILE A 100 0.97 -19.85 -27.51
N HIS A 101 2.13 -19.75 -28.17
CA HIS A 101 2.23 -19.84 -29.60
C HIS A 101 2.09 -21.29 -30.14
N ALA A 102 2.51 -22.28 -29.36
CA ALA A 102 2.35 -23.69 -29.73
C ALA A 102 0.88 -24.13 -29.86
N GLU A 103 -0.03 -23.54 -29.10
CA GLU A 103 -1.48 -23.85 -29.15
C GLU A 103 -2.28 -22.91 -30.06
N ASN A 104 -1.73 -21.89 -30.64
CA ASN A 104 -2.28 -20.90 -31.61
C ASN A 104 -3.78 -20.55 -31.46
N SER A 105 -4.41 -20.78 -30.29
CA SER A 105 -5.82 -20.59 -30.04
C SER A 105 -6.06 -19.36 -29.13
N ARG A 106 -7.16 -18.64 -29.41
CA ARG A 106 -7.65 -17.55 -28.57
C ARG A 106 -7.91 -18.03 -27.11
N LEU A 107 -8.21 -19.30 -26.96
CA LEU A 107 -8.46 -19.97 -25.69
C LEU A 107 -7.18 -20.09 -24.85
N SER A 108 -6.02 -20.30 -25.49
CA SER A 108 -4.73 -20.38 -24.81
C SER A 108 -4.34 -19.05 -24.17
N ARG A 109 -4.51 -17.91 -24.88
CA ARG A 109 -4.22 -16.57 -24.33
C ARG A 109 -5.07 -16.21 -23.11
N VAL A 110 -6.35 -16.58 -23.12
CA VAL A 110 -7.24 -16.32 -21.97
C VAL A 110 -6.83 -17.16 -20.77
N LYS A 111 -6.53 -18.46 -20.99
CA LYS A 111 -6.02 -19.33 -19.92
C LYS A 111 -4.75 -18.79 -19.27
N VAL A 112 -3.78 -18.34 -20.07
CA VAL A 112 -2.52 -17.77 -19.57
C VAL A 112 -2.76 -16.51 -18.75
N LYS A 113 -3.63 -15.59 -19.22
CA LYS A 113 -4.03 -14.41 -18.42
C LYS A 113 -4.58 -14.79 -17.06
N ILE A 114 -5.49 -15.76 -17.04
CA ILE A 114 -6.10 -16.24 -15.79
C ILE A 114 -5.05 -16.83 -14.85
N ILE A 115 -4.15 -17.67 -15.38
CA ILE A 115 -3.07 -18.29 -14.59
C ILE A 115 -2.16 -17.23 -13.98
N ILE A 116 -1.75 -16.23 -14.76
CA ILE A 116 -0.91 -15.12 -14.27
C ILE A 116 -1.62 -14.34 -13.17
N ILE A 117 -2.88 -13.98 -13.37
CA ILE A 117 -3.67 -13.24 -12.40
C ILE A 117 -3.83 -14.05 -11.11
N ILE A 118 -4.15 -15.34 -11.19
CA ILE A 118 -4.27 -16.22 -10.03
C ILE A 118 -2.91 -16.36 -9.32
N ALA A 119 -1.83 -16.52 -10.05
CA ALA A 119 -0.49 -16.62 -9.48
C ALA A 119 -0.11 -15.33 -8.74
N LEU A 120 -0.33 -14.17 -9.34
CA LEU A 120 -0.08 -12.87 -8.71
C LEU A 120 -0.94 -12.65 -7.47
N LEU A 121 -2.21 -13.02 -7.54
CA LEU A 121 -3.13 -12.97 -6.40
C LEU A 121 -2.64 -13.86 -5.26
N ALA A 122 -2.30 -15.12 -5.56
CA ALA A 122 -1.78 -16.04 -4.57
C ALA A 122 -0.48 -15.54 -3.94
N MET A 123 0.46 -15.04 -4.75
CA MET A 123 1.71 -14.47 -4.25
C MET A 123 1.48 -13.25 -3.37
N SER A 124 0.56 -12.35 -3.75
CA SER A 124 0.21 -11.16 -2.96
C SER A 124 -0.40 -11.54 -1.61
N ILE A 125 -1.29 -12.53 -1.59
CA ILE A 125 -1.89 -13.06 -0.35
C ILE A 125 -0.81 -13.70 0.53
N MET A 126 0.06 -14.52 -0.05
CA MET A 126 1.11 -15.22 0.69
C MET A 126 2.14 -14.24 1.27
N SER A 127 2.47 -13.17 0.58
CA SER A 127 3.46 -12.18 1.01
C SER A 127 3.10 -11.46 2.30
N GLN A 128 1.82 -11.38 2.62
CA GLN A 128 1.35 -10.73 3.85
C GLN A 128 1.14 -11.71 5.00
N ASN A 129 0.79 -12.96 4.72
CA ASN A 129 0.22 -13.82 5.74
C ASN A 129 1.05 -15.08 6.03
N LEU A 130 1.70 -15.66 5.03
CA LEU A 130 2.42 -16.92 5.19
C LEU A 130 3.93 -16.71 5.30
N ILE A 131 4.42 -15.74 4.56
CA ILE A 131 5.83 -15.44 4.44
C ILE A 131 5.92 -13.94 4.64
N PRO A 132 6.43 -13.44 5.77
CA PRO A 132 6.46 -12.00 6.04
C PRO A 132 7.51 -11.29 5.14
N VAL A 133 7.42 -11.53 3.83
CA VAL A 133 8.24 -10.85 2.82
C VAL A 133 7.64 -9.49 2.50
N HIS A 134 6.50 -9.17 3.15
CA HIS A 134 5.74 -7.94 2.96
C HIS A 134 5.94 -7.42 1.52
N ILE A 135 5.60 -6.33 1.12
CA ILE A 135 5.65 -5.72 -0.22
C ILE A 135 6.92 -6.04 -1.08
N ALA A 136 7.95 -6.66 -0.47
CA ALA A 136 9.24 -6.97 -1.11
C ALA A 136 9.17 -7.84 -2.38
N PHE A 137 8.13 -8.69 -2.52
CA PHE A 137 7.97 -9.50 -3.74
C PHE A 137 7.65 -8.65 -4.98
N ILE A 138 7.01 -7.49 -4.80
CA ILE A 138 6.55 -6.64 -5.90
C ILE A 138 7.72 -6.16 -6.77
N PRO A 139 8.77 -5.51 -6.22
CA PRO A 139 9.90 -5.08 -7.02
C PRO A 139 10.72 -6.24 -7.63
N ILE A 140 10.55 -7.45 -7.13
CA ILE A 140 11.23 -8.64 -7.66
C ILE A 140 10.44 -9.26 -8.82
N VAL A 141 9.12 -9.43 -8.65
CA VAL A 141 8.30 -10.24 -9.55
C VAL A 141 7.62 -9.41 -10.63
N ILE A 142 7.15 -8.21 -10.31
CA ILE A 142 6.32 -7.44 -11.23
C ILE A 142 7.10 -6.83 -12.40
N PRO A 143 8.27 -6.18 -12.21
CA PRO A 143 9.02 -5.56 -13.31
C PRO A 143 9.28 -6.50 -14.49
N PRO A 144 9.76 -7.73 -14.27
CA PRO A 144 10.00 -8.66 -15.36
C PRO A 144 8.73 -9.07 -16.11
N LEU A 145 7.58 -9.06 -15.45
CA LEU A 145 6.30 -9.44 -16.06
C LEU A 145 5.63 -8.30 -16.83
N VAL A 146 6.14 -7.06 -16.74
CA VAL A 146 5.55 -5.90 -17.41
C VAL A 146 5.50 -6.08 -18.94
N SER A 147 6.57 -6.62 -19.55
CA SER A 147 6.59 -6.95 -20.97
C SER A 147 5.52 -7.98 -21.34
N LEU A 148 5.37 -9.02 -20.53
CA LEU A 148 4.35 -10.05 -20.72
C LEU A 148 2.92 -9.48 -20.59
N PHE A 149 2.70 -8.56 -19.65
CA PHE A 149 1.39 -7.86 -19.53
C PHE A 149 1.07 -7.06 -20.80
N ASN A 150 2.09 -6.42 -21.40
CA ASN A 150 1.95 -5.67 -22.64
C ASN A 150 1.62 -6.61 -23.82
N ASP A 151 2.34 -7.70 -23.99
CA ASP A 151 2.12 -8.70 -25.05
C ASP A 151 0.73 -9.33 -24.95
N LEU A 152 0.30 -9.61 -23.73
CA LEU A 152 -1.03 -10.12 -23.45
C LEU A 152 -2.11 -9.03 -23.47
N ARG A 153 -1.74 -7.75 -23.61
CA ARG A 153 -2.63 -6.58 -23.57
C ARG A 153 -3.50 -6.57 -22.30
N ILE A 154 -2.90 -6.88 -21.15
CA ILE A 154 -3.57 -6.81 -19.86
C ILE A 154 -3.55 -5.36 -19.40
N ASP A 155 -4.69 -4.84 -18.95
CA ASP A 155 -4.73 -3.52 -18.32
C ASP A 155 -3.99 -3.58 -16.96
N ARG A 156 -2.91 -2.81 -16.81
CA ARG A 156 -2.08 -2.80 -15.60
C ARG A 156 -2.85 -2.30 -14.37
N ARG A 157 -3.94 -1.55 -14.54
CA ARG A 157 -4.85 -1.18 -13.45
C ARG A 157 -5.50 -2.40 -12.82
N LEU A 158 -5.84 -3.41 -13.64
CA LEU A 158 -6.33 -4.68 -13.11
C LEU A 158 -5.26 -5.40 -12.29
N ILE A 159 -4.00 -5.38 -12.74
CA ILE A 159 -2.89 -5.97 -11.98
C ILE A 159 -2.68 -5.23 -10.65
N ALA A 160 -2.74 -3.89 -10.67
CA ALA A 160 -2.67 -3.09 -9.44
C ALA A 160 -3.79 -3.44 -8.45
N LEU A 161 -5.03 -3.64 -8.93
CA LEU A 161 -6.15 -4.11 -8.11
C LEU A 161 -5.91 -5.50 -7.54
N VAL A 162 -5.45 -6.44 -8.36
CA VAL A 162 -5.18 -7.83 -7.92
C VAL A 162 -4.12 -7.85 -6.80
N ILE A 163 -3.05 -7.08 -6.97
CA ILE A 163 -2.00 -6.95 -5.96
C ILE A 163 -2.57 -6.27 -4.71
N GLY A 164 -3.26 -5.14 -4.86
CA GLY A 164 -3.88 -4.41 -3.76
C GLY A 164 -4.87 -5.26 -2.96
N PHE A 165 -5.68 -6.10 -3.63
CA PHE A 165 -6.52 -7.08 -2.95
C PHE A 165 -5.70 -8.04 -2.09
N GLY A 166 -4.68 -8.66 -2.67
CA GLY A 166 -3.84 -9.62 -1.96
C GLY A 166 -3.07 -9.01 -0.80
N LEU A 167 -2.72 -7.73 -0.89
CA LEU A 167 -2.05 -7.00 0.19
C LEU A 167 -3.00 -6.60 1.32
N CYS A 168 -4.24 -6.18 1.02
CA CYS A 168 -5.12 -5.57 2.01
C CYS A 168 -6.18 -6.54 2.57
N PHE A 169 -6.87 -7.30 1.72
CA PHE A 169 -7.96 -8.18 2.15
C PHE A 169 -7.56 -9.20 3.24
N PRO A 170 -6.41 -9.90 3.12
CA PRO A 170 -6.09 -10.94 4.08
C PRO A 170 -5.83 -10.41 5.49
N TYR A 171 -5.09 -9.30 5.66
CA TYR A 171 -4.80 -8.81 7.00
C TYR A 171 -6.01 -8.19 7.69
N VAL A 172 -6.95 -7.68 6.92
CA VAL A 172 -8.21 -7.14 7.46
C VAL A 172 -9.10 -8.25 8.01
N LEU A 173 -9.12 -9.42 7.33
CA LEU A 173 -10.01 -10.52 7.68
C LEU A 173 -9.36 -11.59 8.55
N LEU A 174 -8.14 -12.04 8.20
CA LEU A 174 -7.55 -13.25 8.76
C LEU A 174 -6.71 -12.94 10.01
N PRO A 175 -6.87 -13.67 11.12
CA PRO A 175 -6.10 -13.47 12.36
C PRO A 175 -4.71 -14.13 12.33
N TYR A 176 -4.04 -14.13 11.18
CA TYR A 176 -2.73 -14.75 10.97
C TYR A 176 -1.79 -13.79 10.26
N GLY A 177 -0.47 -13.92 10.47
CA GLY A 177 0.53 -13.08 9.86
C GLY A 177 0.33 -11.59 10.20
N PHE A 178 0.33 -10.72 9.21
CA PHE A 178 0.03 -9.30 9.43
C PHE A 178 -1.37 -9.05 9.99
N GLY A 179 -2.34 -9.92 9.67
CA GLY A 179 -3.69 -9.83 10.23
C GLY A 179 -3.71 -10.04 11.74
N GLN A 180 -2.83 -10.88 12.28
CA GLN A 180 -2.69 -11.04 13.72
C GLN A 180 -2.28 -9.72 14.38
N ILE A 181 -1.32 -8.99 13.79
CA ILE A 181 -0.88 -7.68 14.30
C ILE A 181 -2.02 -6.67 14.22
N PHE A 182 -2.72 -6.60 13.08
CA PHE A 182 -3.88 -5.73 12.89
C PHE A 182 -4.95 -5.96 13.94
N HIS A 183 -5.33 -7.23 14.18
CA HIS A 183 -6.31 -7.60 15.19
C HIS A 183 -5.83 -7.32 16.63
N GLN A 184 -4.55 -7.55 16.94
CA GLN A 184 -3.96 -7.24 18.25
C GLN A 184 -4.01 -5.73 18.55
N ILE A 185 -3.75 -4.88 17.55
CA ILE A 185 -3.80 -3.42 17.73
C ILE A 185 -5.24 -2.98 17.97
N ILE A 186 -6.23 -3.54 17.26
CA ILE A 186 -7.67 -3.29 17.53
C ILE A 186 -8.01 -3.72 18.96
N GLN A 187 -7.66 -4.94 19.36
CA GLN A 187 -7.91 -5.45 20.70
C GLN A 187 -7.30 -4.54 21.78
N SER A 188 -6.05 -4.13 21.56
CA SER A 188 -5.35 -3.19 22.46
C SER A 188 -6.06 -1.84 22.57
N GLY A 189 -6.62 -1.34 21.45
CA GLY A 189 -7.43 -0.12 21.44
C GLY A 189 -8.67 -0.24 22.32
N PHE A 190 -9.39 -1.35 22.23
CA PHE A 190 -10.55 -1.64 23.08
C PHE A 190 -10.16 -1.81 24.54
N GLN A 191 -9.05 -2.48 24.85
CA GLN A 191 -8.54 -2.60 26.23
C GLN A 191 -8.23 -1.24 26.85
N LYS A 192 -7.57 -0.34 26.10
CA LYS A 192 -7.26 1.03 26.55
C LYS A 192 -8.50 1.88 26.78
N ALA A 193 -9.58 1.60 26.06
CA ALA A 193 -10.87 2.26 26.24
C ALA A 193 -11.73 1.65 27.35
N ASN A 194 -11.20 0.71 28.15
CA ASN A 194 -11.92 -0.05 29.19
C ASN A 194 -13.11 -0.89 28.67
N HIS A 195 -13.04 -1.33 27.41
CA HIS A 195 -14.02 -2.24 26.78
C HIS A 195 -13.29 -3.48 26.24
N PRO A 196 -12.79 -4.39 27.10
CA PRO A 196 -12.01 -5.54 26.64
C PRO A 196 -12.85 -6.45 25.74
N ILE A 197 -12.23 -6.91 24.63
CA ILE A 197 -12.81 -7.81 23.64
C ILE A 197 -11.95 -9.05 23.46
N GLU A 198 -12.56 -10.15 23.01
CA GLU A 198 -11.83 -11.34 22.60
C GLU A 198 -11.28 -11.19 21.16
N MET A 199 -10.06 -11.65 20.92
CA MET A 199 -9.43 -11.66 19.58
C MET A 199 -10.33 -12.31 18.52
N ASN A 200 -11.02 -13.38 18.90
CA ASN A 200 -11.92 -14.15 18.05
C ASN A 200 -13.15 -13.34 17.55
N MET A 201 -13.54 -12.27 18.23
CA MET A 201 -14.64 -11.42 17.78
C MET A 201 -14.26 -10.59 16.55
N ILE A 202 -12.98 -10.22 16.40
CA ILE A 202 -12.53 -9.25 15.39
C ILE A 202 -12.71 -9.82 13.98
N TRP A 203 -12.21 -11.04 13.69
CA TRP A 203 -12.37 -11.60 12.35
C TRP A 203 -13.85 -11.84 11.99
N LYS A 204 -14.69 -12.18 12.98
CA LYS A 204 -16.14 -12.36 12.76
C LYS A 204 -16.81 -11.02 12.40
N ALA A 205 -16.47 -9.94 13.11
CA ALA A 205 -16.98 -8.61 12.81
C ALA A 205 -16.50 -8.09 11.44
N MET A 206 -15.27 -8.46 11.04
CA MET A 206 -14.68 -8.06 9.78
C MET A 206 -15.14 -8.88 8.57
N LEU A 207 -15.91 -9.96 8.73
CA LEU A 207 -16.42 -10.76 7.61
C LEU A 207 -17.23 -9.92 6.62
N ILE A 208 -18.22 -9.18 7.11
CA ILE A 208 -19.09 -8.36 6.24
C ILE A 208 -18.28 -7.22 5.57
N PRO A 209 -17.50 -6.40 6.28
CA PRO A 209 -16.66 -5.38 5.67
C PRO A 209 -15.73 -5.94 4.58
N SER A 210 -15.08 -7.06 4.86
CA SER A 210 -14.12 -7.67 3.93
C SER A 210 -14.75 -8.12 2.61
N MET A 211 -16.07 -8.39 2.57
CA MET A 211 -16.78 -8.63 1.32
C MET A 211 -16.71 -7.44 0.36
N GLY A 212 -16.52 -6.23 0.89
CA GLY A 212 -16.27 -5.04 0.07
C GLY A 212 -15.07 -5.20 -0.85
N TYR A 213 -13.95 -5.78 -0.36
CA TYR A 213 -12.79 -6.07 -1.20
C TYR A 213 -13.11 -7.10 -2.29
N VAL A 214 -13.86 -8.16 -1.97
CA VAL A 214 -14.24 -9.20 -2.93
C VAL A 214 -15.11 -8.62 -4.03
N VAL A 215 -16.15 -7.87 -3.66
CA VAL A 215 -17.04 -7.18 -4.63
C VAL A 215 -16.25 -6.19 -5.46
N GLY A 216 -15.35 -5.42 -4.83
CA GLY A 216 -14.48 -4.48 -5.53
C GLY A 216 -13.58 -5.15 -6.56
N LEU A 217 -12.95 -6.28 -6.21
CA LEU A 217 -12.13 -7.05 -7.14
C LEU A 217 -12.96 -7.55 -8.35
N ILE A 218 -14.16 -8.09 -8.10
CA ILE A 218 -15.06 -8.55 -9.15
C ILE A 218 -15.45 -7.39 -10.08
N LEU A 219 -15.81 -6.24 -9.52
CA LEU A 219 -16.12 -5.04 -10.30
C LEU A 219 -14.90 -4.56 -11.10
N GLY A 220 -13.71 -4.60 -10.52
CA GLY A 220 -12.45 -4.28 -11.20
C GLY A 220 -12.20 -5.20 -12.40
N PHE A 221 -12.45 -6.49 -12.27
CA PHE A 221 -12.39 -7.45 -13.39
C PHE A 221 -13.38 -7.09 -14.51
N ILE A 222 -14.59 -6.69 -14.17
CA ILE A 222 -15.62 -6.31 -15.14
C ILE A 222 -15.21 -5.05 -15.89
N VAL A 223 -14.72 -4.04 -15.20
CA VAL A 223 -14.38 -2.72 -15.77
C VAL A 223 -13.10 -2.79 -16.60
N TYR A 224 -12.04 -3.41 -16.07
CA TYR A 224 -10.72 -3.46 -16.71
C TYR A 224 -10.45 -4.72 -17.55
N ARG A 225 -11.49 -5.47 -17.92
CA ARG A 225 -11.37 -6.64 -18.81
C ARG A 225 -10.97 -6.30 -20.24
N LYS A 226 -11.17 -5.04 -20.67
CA LYS A 226 -10.86 -4.61 -22.03
C LYS A 226 -9.34 -4.56 -22.22
N PRO A 227 -8.82 -5.05 -23.37
CA PRO A 227 -7.38 -4.99 -23.65
C PRO A 227 -6.93 -3.53 -23.72
N ARG A 228 -5.80 -3.22 -23.06
CA ARG A 228 -5.11 -1.93 -23.15
C ARG A 228 -3.77 -2.15 -23.88
N VAL A 229 -3.49 -1.29 -24.83
CA VAL A 229 -2.22 -1.32 -25.57
C VAL A 229 -1.25 -0.36 -24.91
N TYR A 230 -0.03 -0.83 -24.68
CA TYR A 230 1.10 -0.05 -24.18
C TYR A 230 2.17 0.00 -25.26
N GLU A 231 2.94 1.10 -25.31
CA GLU A 231 4.10 1.19 -26.20
C GLU A 231 5.14 0.16 -25.75
N GLN A 232 5.70 -0.57 -26.71
CA GLN A 232 6.85 -1.41 -26.42
C GLN A 232 8.07 -0.50 -26.24
N ARG A 233 8.30 -0.06 -25.02
CA ARG A 233 9.54 0.59 -24.63
C ARG A 233 10.47 -0.51 -24.12
N ASN A 234 11.56 -0.73 -24.86
CA ASN A 234 12.60 -1.62 -24.39
C ASN A 234 13.17 -1.02 -23.11
N VAL A 235 12.79 -1.59 -21.97
CA VAL A 235 13.37 -1.28 -20.66
C VAL A 235 14.84 -1.72 -20.62
N ASN A 236 15.22 -2.54 -21.56
CA ASN A 236 16.59 -2.97 -21.81
C ASN A 236 16.84 -2.99 -23.32
N ASP A 237 17.64 -2.07 -23.84
CA ASP A 237 18.42 -2.28 -25.07
C ASP A 237 19.45 -3.40 -24.80
N ARG A 238 18.98 -4.59 -24.48
CA ARG A 238 19.86 -5.75 -24.38
C ARG A 238 19.83 -6.47 -25.72
N GLU A 239 20.90 -6.25 -26.44
CA GLU A 239 21.31 -7.13 -27.49
C GLU A 239 21.28 -8.58 -27.01
N THR A 240 20.55 -9.40 -27.77
CA THR A 240 20.58 -10.86 -27.77
C THR A 240 20.31 -11.59 -26.45
N ILE A 241 19.24 -12.38 -26.49
CA ILE A 241 19.00 -13.53 -25.60
C ILE A 241 20.31 -14.32 -25.48
N SER A 242 21.11 -14.00 -24.46
CA SER A 242 22.24 -14.86 -24.13
C SER A 242 21.63 -16.18 -23.65
N GLU A 243 22.04 -17.28 -24.23
CA GLU A 243 21.63 -18.61 -23.78
C GLU A 243 21.81 -18.69 -22.27
N LEU A 244 20.72 -18.93 -21.56
CA LEU A 244 20.71 -18.97 -20.09
C LEU A 244 21.64 -20.07 -19.61
N LYS A 245 22.76 -19.72 -19.04
CA LYS A 245 23.70 -20.70 -18.50
C LYS A 245 23.02 -21.37 -17.28
N PRO A 246 22.93 -22.72 -17.25
CA PRO A 246 22.27 -23.41 -16.12
C PRO A 246 22.82 -23.01 -14.74
N TYR A 247 24.11 -22.68 -14.68
CA TYR A 247 24.75 -22.20 -13.47
C TYR A 247 24.14 -20.88 -12.96
N VAL A 248 23.87 -19.93 -13.84
CA VAL A 248 23.28 -18.63 -13.49
C VAL A 248 21.86 -18.80 -12.95
N LEU A 249 21.08 -19.74 -13.53
CA LEU A 249 19.75 -20.09 -13.03
C LEU A 249 19.83 -20.59 -11.57
N ILE A 250 20.77 -21.51 -11.29
CA ILE A 250 20.98 -22.06 -9.94
C ILE A 250 21.37 -20.94 -8.97
N VAL A 251 22.30 -20.07 -9.35
CA VAL A 251 22.73 -18.93 -8.53
C VAL A 251 21.55 -18.01 -8.21
N THR A 252 20.72 -17.70 -9.20
CA THR A 252 19.54 -16.84 -9.02
C THR A 252 18.53 -17.46 -8.06
N VAL A 253 18.26 -18.77 -8.19
CA VAL A 253 17.36 -19.47 -7.25
C VAL A 253 17.94 -19.48 -5.84
N ILE A 254 19.24 -19.74 -5.69
CA ILE A 254 19.91 -19.70 -4.38
C ILE A 254 19.85 -18.27 -3.78
N ALA A 255 20.04 -17.22 -4.61
CA ALA A 255 19.97 -15.84 -4.15
C ALA A 255 18.56 -15.50 -3.64
N ILE A 256 17.51 -15.91 -4.35
CA ILE A 256 16.11 -15.71 -3.92
C ILE A 256 15.84 -16.46 -2.61
N LEU A 257 16.27 -17.71 -2.51
CA LEU A 257 16.13 -18.50 -1.29
C LEU A 257 16.90 -17.90 -0.11
N ALA A 258 18.14 -17.43 -0.34
CA ALA A 258 18.95 -16.77 0.68
C ALA A 258 18.29 -15.48 1.19
N THR A 259 17.76 -14.63 0.27
CA THR A 259 17.01 -13.43 0.63
C THR A 259 15.84 -13.78 1.54
N PHE A 260 15.06 -14.77 1.14
CA PHE A 260 13.91 -15.22 1.89
C PHE A 260 14.27 -15.77 3.28
N LEU A 261 15.24 -16.68 3.34
CA LEU A 261 15.65 -17.29 4.61
C LEU A 261 16.21 -16.25 5.58
N VAL A 262 17.14 -15.40 5.11
CA VAL A 262 17.75 -14.38 5.98
C VAL A 262 16.70 -13.39 6.46
N GLN A 263 15.78 -12.93 5.59
CA GLN A 263 14.69 -12.05 5.99
C GLN A 263 13.81 -12.69 7.07
N THR A 264 13.45 -13.98 6.92
CA THR A 264 12.61 -14.68 7.89
C THR A 264 13.31 -14.88 9.24
N PHE A 265 14.64 -15.15 9.24
CA PHE A 265 15.39 -15.35 10.47
C PHE A 265 15.75 -14.05 11.18
N THR A 266 15.96 -12.96 10.43
CA THR A 266 16.40 -11.66 11.00
C THR A 266 15.26 -10.67 11.19
N ASP A 267 14.06 -10.98 10.66
CA ASP A 267 12.91 -10.07 10.56
C ASP A 267 13.28 -8.72 9.90
N SER A 268 14.26 -8.75 8.99
CA SER A 268 14.80 -7.56 8.32
C SER A 268 14.89 -7.74 6.82
N MET A 269 14.14 -6.90 6.09
CA MET A 269 14.19 -6.84 4.63
C MET A 269 15.56 -6.38 4.11
N ILE A 270 16.25 -5.51 4.86
CA ILE A 270 17.57 -5.00 4.52
C ILE A 270 18.56 -6.15 4.43
N PHE A 271 18.66 -6.95 5.49
CA PHE A 271 19.60 -8.08 5.53
C PHE A 271 19.19 -9.18 4.56
N GLY A 272 17.89 -9.40 4.35
CA GLY A 272 17.40 -10.30 3.31
C GLY A 272 17.88 -9.89 1.92
N ALA A 273 17.66 -8.64 1.51
CA ALA A 273 18.10 -8.12 0.22
C ALA A 273 19.63 -8.23 0.05
N LEU A 274 20.40 -7.83 1.07
CA LEU A 274 21.86 -7.93 1.05
C LEU A 274 22.34 -9.36 0.93
N ALA A 275 21.71 -10.33 1.58
CA ALA A 275 22.06 -11.74 1.43
C ALA A 275 21.91 -12.23 -0.01
N GLY A 276 20.80 -11.88 -0.68
CA GLY A 276 20.58 -12.20 -2.10
C GLY A 276 21.62 -11.56 -3.02
N VAL A 277 21.92 -10.28 -2.79
CA VAL A 277 22.97 -9.54 -3.51
C VAL A 277 24.32 -10.22 -3.33
N LEU A 278 24.68 -10.55 -2.09
CA LEU A 278 25.97 -11.22 -1.78
C LEU A 278 26.12 -12.56 -2.50
N VAL A 279 25.04 -13.34 -2.65
CA VAL A 279 25.09 -14.61 -3.42
C VAL A 279 25.51 -14.35 -4.87
N PHE A 280 24.98 -13.30 -5.52
CA PHE A 280 25.42 -12.95 -6.89
C PHE A 280 26.88 -12.56 -6.92
N PHE A 281 27.37 -11.73 -6.00
CA PHE A 281 28.76 -11.28 -5.97
C PHE A 281 29.74 -12.42 -5.68
N VAL A 282 29.42 -13.30 -4.72
CA VAL A 282 30.29 -14.43 -4.32
C VAL A 282 30.29 -15.53 -5.38
N SER A 283 29.19 -15.73 -6.09
CA SER A 283 29.06 -16.78 -7.11
C SER A 283 30.01 -16.63 -8.30
N ARG A 284 30.52 -15.41 -8.54
CA ARG A 284 31.32 -15.07 -9.72
C ARG A 284 30.64 -15.42 -11.06
N ALA A 285 29.32 -15.49 -11.08
CA ALA A 285 28.52 -15.72 -12.28
C ALA A 285 28.70 -14.59 -13.32
N TYR A 286 29.00 -13.41 -12.83
CA TYR A 286 29.25 -12.20 -13.60
C TYR A 286 30.48 -11.47 -13.05
N ARG A 287 31.01 -10.50 -13.79
CA ARG A 287 32.08 -9.63 -13.32
C ARG A 287 31.53 -8.63 -12.29
N TRP A 288 32.32 -8.32 -11.28
CA TRP A 288 31.88 -7.48 -10.17
C TRP A 288 31.38 -6.10 -10.60
N TYR A 289 32.05 -5.47 -11.56
CA TYR A 289 31.63 -4.15 -12.03
C TYR A 289 30.29 -4.18 -12.79
N GLU A 290 30.00 -5.27 -13.52
CA GLU A 290 28.71 -5.47 -14.20
C GLU A 290 27.58 -5.61 -13.18
N LEU A 291 27.80 -6.38 -12.11
CA LEU A 291 26.84 -6.54 -11.02
C LEU A 291 26.62 -5.22 -10.27
N ASP A 292 27.71 -4.46 -10.01
CA ASP A 292 27.63 -3.16 -9.32
C ASP A 292 26.81 -2.16 -10.13
N GLU A 293 27.07 -2.05 -11.44
CA GLU A 293 26.30 -1.16 -12.33
C GLU A 293 24.81 -1.52 -12.33
N GLN A 294 24.46 -2.81 -12.48
CA GLN A 294 23.08 -3.26 -12.46
C GLN A 294 22.40 -3.06 -11.11
N PHE A 295 23.14 -3.30 -10.03
CA PHE A 295 22.65 -3.07 -8.67
C PHE A 295 22.32 -1.57 -8.44
N VAL A 296 23.25 -0.69 -8.82
CA VAL A 296 23.05 0.78 -8.68
C VAL A 296 21.87 1.25 -9.52
N ASP A 297 21.68 0.73 -10.72
CA ASP A 297 20.55 1.10 -11.57
C ASP A 297 19.21 0.63 -10.97
N GLY A 298 19.18 -0.57 -10.38
CA GLY A 298 18.02 -1.05 -9.64
C GLY A 298 17.71 -0.19 -8.41
N VAL A 299 18.73 0.21 -7.66
CA VAL A 299 18.59 1.14 -6.53
C VAL A 299 17.99 2.48 -7.00
N LYS A 300 18.49 3.07 -8.09
CA LYS A 300 17.96 4.33 -8.65
C LYS A 300 16.47 4.24 -8.99
N LEU A 301 16.03 3.12 -9.57
CA LEU A 301 14.63 2.89 -9.92
C LEU A 301 13.70 2.94 -8.69
N MET A 302 14.14 2.39 -7.57
CA MET A 302 13.35 2.31 -6.34
C MET A 302 13.59 3.48 -5.38
N ALA A 303 14.65 4.27 -5.58
CA ALA A 303 14.99 5.40 -4.71
C ALA A 303 13.85 6.42 -4.62
N TYR A 304 13.16 6.68 -5.73
CA TYR A 304 12.01 7.61 -5.74
C TYR A 304 10.93 7.18 -4.76
N ILE A 305 10.62 5.90 -4.70
CA ILE A 305 9.60 5.36 -3.78
C ILE A 305 10.08 5.46 -2.34
N GLY A 306 11.36 5.16 -2.09
CA GLY A 306 11.96 5.40 -0.79
C GLY A 306 11.79 6.86 -0.33
N VAL A 307 12.02 7.83 -1.22
CA VAL A 307 11.81 9.25 -0.91
C VAL A 307 10.33 9.56 -0.63
N VAL A 308 9.38 8.96 -1.37
CA VAL A 308 7.95 9.13 -1.09
C VAL A 308 7.61 8.59 0.31
N ILE A 309 8.10 7.39 0.68
CA ILE A 309 7.86 6.78 2.00
C ILE A 309 8.39 7.68 3.12
N LEU A 310 9.63 8.19 2.99
CA LEU A 310 10.21 9.12 3.96
C LEU A 310 9.35 10.36 4.12
N THR A 311 8.93 10.96 3.01
CA THR A 311 8.11 12.18 3.00
C THR A 311 6.71 11.94 3.59
N ALA A 312 6.11 10.77 3.30
CA ALA A 312 4.82 10.38 3.86
C ALA A 312 4.86 10.23 5.38
N ASN A 313 5.93 9.63 5.93
CA ASN A 313 6.12 9.55 7.38
C ASN A 313 6.33 10.94 8.01
N GLY A 314 7.09 11.82 7.36
CA GLY A 314 7.23 13.21 7.78
C GLY A 314 5.88 13.95 7.81
N PHE A 315 5.07 13.80 6.76
CA PHE A 315 3.71 14.35 6.68
C PHE A 315 2.82 13.82 7.81
N ALA A 316 2.78 12.49 8.01
CA ALA A 316 2.01 11.85 9.07
C ALA A 316 2.41 12.36 10.46
N GLY A 317 3.72 12.52 10.71
CA GLY A 317 4.25 13.07 11.94
C GLY A 317 3.76 14.50 12.22
N VAL A 318 3.73 15.36 11.18
CA VAL A 318 3.19 16.72 11.30
C VAL A 318 1.68 16.67 11.59
N MET A 319 0.91 15.84 10.88
CA MET A 319 -0.53 15.69 11.11
C MET A 319 -0.83 15.25 12.55
N ASN A 320 -0.10 14.27 13.07
CA ASN A 320 -0.23 13.85 14.45
C ASN A 320 0.10 14.99 15.46
N ALA A 321 1.13 15.76 15.17
CA ALA A 321 1.57 16.85 16.04
C ALA A 321 0.66 18.09 16.03
N THR A 322 -0.27 18.22 15.06
CA THR A 322 -1.26 19.29 15.04
C THR A 322 -2.24 19.21 16.23
N GLY A 323 -2.55 17.98 16.68
CA GLY A 323 -3.60 17.74 17.69
C GLY A 323 -5.03 17.93 17.16
N ASP A 324 -5.18 18.24 15.87
CA ASP A 324 -6.47 18.56 15.26
C ASP A 324 -7.32 17.33 14.91
N ILE A 325 -6.75 16.12 15.02
CA ILE A 325 -7.49 14.87 14.84
C ILE A 325 -8.59 14.76 15.89
N ASP A 326 -8.27 15.04 17.17
CA ASP A 326 -9.23 15.02 18.27
C ASP A 326 -10.34 16.09 18.11
N SER A 327 -9.96 17.28 17.63
CA SER A 327 -10.91 18.37 17.38
C SER A 327 -11.84 18.06 16.20
N LEU A 328 -11.34 17.38 15.17
CA LEU A 328 -12.11 16.93 14.03
C LEU A 328 -13.25 16.01 14.48
N VAL A 329 -12.93 15.01 15.29
CA VAL A 329 -13.92 14.07 15.80
C VAL A 329 -14.97 14.79 16.68
N LYS A 330 -14.55 15.62 17.63
CA LYS A 330 -15.46 16.38 18.49
C LYS A 330 -16.42 17.29 17.69
N SER A 331 -15.92 17.94 16.64
CA SER A 331 -16.74 18.84 15.81
C SER A 331 -17.82 18.09 15.03
N LEU A 332 -17.48 16.88 14.54
CA LEU A 332 -18.38 16.08 13.71
C LEU A 332 -19.41 15.30 14.54
N THR A 333 -19.05 14.90 15.76
CA THR A 333 -19.99 14.26 16.69
C THR A 333 -21.13 15.19 17.11
N GLY A 334 -20.88 16.50 17.20
CA GLY A 334 -21.90 17.51 17.46
C GLY A 334 -22.92 17.72 16.34
N LEU A 335 -22.61 17.26 15.11
CA LEU A 335 -23.45 17.44 13.93
C LEU A 335 -24.40 16.27 13.64
N THR A 336 -24.17 15.09 14.22
CA THR A 336 -24.85 13.85 13.83
C THR A 336 -26.15 13.56 14.60
N GLY A 337 -26.37 14.18 15.76
CA GLY A 337 -27.57 13.91 16.59
C GLY A 337 -27.74 12.41 16.90
N ASP A 338 -28.98 11.97 17.11
CA ASP A 338 -29.32 10.57 17.46
C ASP A 338 -29.41 9.60 16.26
N HIS A 339 -29.00 10.03 15.06
CA HIS A 339 -29.10 9.20 13.86
C HIS A 339 -27.90 8.28 13.68
N LYS A 340 -27.97 7.02 14.12
CA LYS A 340 -26.90 6.01 14.02
C LYS A 340 -26.26 5.92 12.63
N LEU A 341 -27.06 5.87 11.56
CA LEU A 341 -26.55 5.75 10.19
C LEU A 341 -25.67 6.95 9.80
N ILE A 342 -26.14 8.17 10.12
CA ILE A 342 -25.39 9.39 9.82
C ILE A 342 -24.08 9.41 10.61
N SER A 343 -24.13 9.04 11.88
CA SER A 343 -22.95 8.94 12.74
C SER A 343 -21.92 7.95 12.20
N ILE A 344 -22.33 6.77 11.77
CA ILE A 344 -21.45 5.75 11.15
C ILE A 344 -20.80 6.29 9.88
N ILE A 345 -21.58 6.91 8.98
CA ILE A 345 -21.04 7.48 7.73
C ILE A 345 -20.02 8.57 8.04
N VAL A 346 -20.32 9.46 8.98
CA VAL A 346 -19.41 10.51 9.40
C VAL A 346 -18.13 9.93 10.00
N MET A 347 -18.23 8.90 10.85
CA MET A 347 -17.05 8.20 11.40
C MET A 347 -16.19 7.59 10.28
N TYR A 348 -16.79 6.99 9.25
CA TYR A 348 -16.02 6.50 8.10
C TYR A 348 -15.36 7.63 7.30
N LEU A 349 -16.02 8.76 7.11
CA LEU A 349 -15.41 9.91 6.45
C LEU A 349 -14.22 10.48 7.24
N ILE A 350 -14.34 10.55 8.57
CA ILE A 350 -13.23 10.92 9.45
C ILE A 350 -12.09 9.88 9.33
N GLY A 351 -12.45 8.60 9.50
CA GLY A 351 -11.48 7.52 9.36
C GLY A 351 -10.74 7.59 8.03
N LEU A 352 -11.48 7.80 6.93
CA LEU A 352 -10.91 7.97 5.60
C LEU A 352 -9.92 9.15 5.51
N ILE A 353 -10.30 10.32 6.05
CA ILE A 353 -9.42 11.50 6.04
C ILE A 353 -8.14 11.23 6.84
N VAL A 354 -8.29 10.67 8.04
CA VAL A 354 -7.15 10.36 8.92
C VAL A 354 -6.24 9.31 8.27
N THR A 355 -6.81 8.24 7.74
CA THR A 355 -6.03 7.14 7.16
C THR A 355 -5.41 7.49 5.81
N LEU A 356 -6.08 8.29 4.98
CA LEU A 356 -5.48 8.82 3.75
C LEU A 356 -4.28 9.72 4.04
N GLY A 357 -4.36 10.49 5.15
CA GLY A 357 -3.28 11.36 5.58
C GLY A 357 -2.08 10.62 6.16
N ILE A 358 -2.31 9.54 6.89
CA ILE A 358 -1.25 8.76 7.53
C ILE A 358 -0.69 7.69 6.57
N GLY A 359 -1.53 7.15 5.69
CA GLY A 359 -1.13 6.14 4.70
C GLY A 359 -0.86 4.75 5.28
N SER A 360 -1.21 4.49 6.54
CA SER A 360 -0.98 3.21 7.23
C SER A 360 -2.16 2.84 8.12
N SER A 361 -2.75 1.67 7.89
CA SER A 361 -3.82 1.13 8.72
C SER A 361 -3.37 0.90 10.16
N PHE A 362 -2.19 0.34 10.36
CA PHE A 362 -1.68 -0.02 11.69
C PHE A 362 -1.44 1.20 12.58
N ALA A 363 -0.90 2.28 12.02
CA ALA A 363 -0.65 3.53 12.74
C ALA A 363 -1.95 4.28 13.09
N THR A 364 -3.01 4.08 12.31
CA THR A 364 -4.29 4.79 12.51
C THR A 364 -5.22 4.12 13.50
N ILE A 365 -5.15 2.78 13.68
CA ILE A 365 -6.04 2.06 14.60
C ILE A 365 -6.05 2.66 16.01
N PRO A 366 -4.91 2.92 16.69
CA PRO A 366 -4.94 3.47 18.06
C PRO A 366 -5.65 4.81 18.14
N ILE A 367 -5.47 5.66 17.13
CA ILE A 367 -6.11 6.98 17.06
C ILE A 367 -7.61 6.81 16.87
N ILE A 368 -8.02 6.05 15.85
CA ILE A 368 -9.43 5.80 15.55
C ILE A 368 -10.14 5.12 16.72
N ALA A 369 -9.52 4.10 17.33
CA ALA A 369 -10.10 3.39 18.47
C ALA A 369 -10.33 4.30 19.66
N SER A 370 -9.35 5.16 20.02
CA SER A 370 -9.46 6.07 21.16
C SER A 370 -10.63 7.06 21.02
N LEU A 371 -10.98 7.42 19.80
CA LEU A 371 -12.03 8.39 19.48
C LEU A 371 -13.39 7.71 19.24
N PHE A 372 -13.39 6.61 18.50
CA PHE A 372 -14.61 5.97 18.02
C PHE A 372 -15.26 5.03 19.04
N ILE A 373 -14.47 4.42 19.95
CA ILE A 373 -15.05 3.55 20.97
C ILE A 373 -15.96 4.33 21.94
N PRO A 374 -15.50 5.42 22.60
CA PRO A 374 -16.35 6.17 23.49
C PRO A 374 -17.59 6.75 22.80
N PHE A 375 -17.39 7.25 21.56
CA PHE A 375 -18.49 7.83 20.80
C PHE A 375 -19.49 6.78 20.36
N GLY A 376 -19.06 5.65 19.79
CA GLY A 376 -19.94 4.60 19.33
C GLY A 376 -20.74 3.95 20.48
N VAL A 377 -20.13 3.81 21.66
CA VAL A 377 -20.84 3.39 22.88
C VAL A 377 -21.93 4.41 23.23
N SER A 378 -21.64 5.73 23.14
CA SER A 378 -22.61 6.78 23.46
C SER A 378 -23.83 6.81 22.55
N ILE A 379 -23.68 6.41 21.30
CA ILE A 379 -24.81 6.30 20.32
C ILE A 379 -25.44 4.90 20.29
N GLY A 380 -25.03 4.00 21.22
CA GLY A 380 -25.62 2.68 21.40
C GLY A 380 -25.26 1.68 20.30
N LEU A 381 -24.01 1.71 19.78
CA LEU A 381 -23.49 0.65 18.94
C LEU A 381 -23.08 -0.56 19.79
N ASP A 382 -23.40 -1.76 19.31
CA ASP A 382 -22.93 -2.99 19.93
C ASP A 382 -21.43 -3.20 19.73
N THR A 383 -20.82 -4.04 20.54
CA THR A 383 -19.38 -4.31 20.49
C THR A 383 -18.93 -4.83 19.13
N MET A 384 -19.71 -5.73 18.49
CA MET A 384 -19.38 -6.25 17.16
C MET A 384 -19.47 -5.16 16.09
N ALA A 385 -20.47 -4.29 16.15
CA ALA A 385 -20.62 -3.13 15.28
C ALA A 385 -19.44 -2.17 15.40
N LEU A 386 -18.99 -1.90 16.65
CA LEU A 386 -17.82 -1.07 16.93
C LEU A 386 -16.53 -1.66 16.37
N ILE A 387 -16.32 -2.97 16.53
CA ILE A 387 -15.17 -3.66 15.97
C ILE A 387 -15.16 -3.52 14.44
N ALA A 388 -16.31 -3.79 13.79
CA ALA A 388 -16.45 -3.65 12.35
C ALA A 388 -16.19 -2.21 11.88
N LEU A 389 -16.72 -1.23 12.61
CA LEU A 389 -16.54 0.20 12.34
C LEU A 389 -15.06 0.60 12.41
N ILE A 390 -14.38 0.26 13.51
CA ILE A 390 -12.98 0.64 13.74
C ILE A 390 -12.05 -0.06 12.75
N GLY A 391 -12.21 -1.36 12.57
CA GLY A 391 -11.42 -2.13 11.63
C GLY A 391 -11.57 -1.62 10.19
N THR A 392 -12.82 -1.32 9.78
CA THR A 392 -13.09 -0.74 8.46
C THR A 392 -12.49 0.65 8.31
N ALA A 393 -12.77 1.56 9.25
CA ALA A 393 -12.27 2.93 9.20
C ALA A 393 -10.74 3.00 9.13
N SER A 394 -10.06 2.11 9.87
CA SER A 394 -8.60 2.01 9.86
C SER A 394 -8.04 1.46 8.55
N ALA A 395 -8.76 0.57 7.87
CA ALA A 395 -8.32 -0.03 6.62
C ALA A 395 -8.52 0.87 5.39
N LEU A 396 -9.37 1.90 5.46
CA LEU A 396 -9.74 2.75 4.32
C LEU A 396 -8.55 3.46 3.68
N GLY A 397 -7.54 3.87 4.45
CA GLY A 397 -6.42 4.64 3.90
C GLY A 397 -5.38 3.80 3.19
N ASP A 398 -5.36 2.49 3.42
CA ASP A 398 -4.26 1.66 2.93
C ASP A 398 -4.37 1.37 1.44
N SER A 399 -5.57 1.03 0.98
CA SER A 399 -5.77 0.62 -0.42
C SER A 399 -5.71 1.75 -1.43
N GLY A 400 -6.08 2.97 -1.08
CA GLY A 400 -6.26 4.08 -2.03
C GLY A 400 -5.44 5.33 -1.74
N SER A 401 -4.66 5.39 -0.65
CA SER A 401 -3.82 6.55 -0.32
C SER A 401 -2.62 6.66 -1.25
N PRO A 402 -2.29 7.87 -1.73
CA PRO A 402 -1.04 8.12 -2.46
C PRO A 402 0.23 7.90 -1.62
N ALA A 403 0.09 7.84 -0.31
CA ALA A 403 1.18 7.68 0.65
C ALA A 403 1.31 6.25 1.20
N SER A 404 0.41 5.33 0.81
CA SER A 404 0.43 3.96 1.31
C SER A 404 1.40 3.06 0.55
N ASP A 405 2.07 2.18 1.28
CA ASP A 405 2.93 1.14 0.72
C ASP A 405 2.15 0.20 -0.20
N SER A 406 0.87 -0.03 0.10
CA SER A 406 -0.01 -0.89 -0.71
C SER A 406 -0.36 -0.30 -2.09
N THR A 407 -0.11 0.99 -2.31
CA THR A 407 -0.25 1.66 -3.61
C THR A 407 1.10 1.96 -4.26
N LEU A 408 2.09 2.37 -3.44
CA LEU A 408 3.43 2.69 -3.91
C LEU A 408 4.16 1.45 -4.45
N GLY A 409 4.07 0.31 -3.74
CA GLY A 409 4.68 -0.94 -4.17
C GLY A 409 4.22 -1.40 -5.55
N PRO A 410 2.90 -1.61 -5.78
CA PRO A 410 2.38 -1.96 -7.10
C PRO A 410 2.77 -0.97 -8.19
N THR A 411 2.71 0.34 -7.90
CA THR A 411 3.13 1.38 -8.85
C THR A 411 4.60 1.23 -9.23
N ALA A 412 5.48 0.97 -8.26
CA ALA A 412 6.89 0.78 -8.48
C ALA A 412 7.16 -0.32 -9.51
N GLY A 413 6.56 -1.49 -9.29
CA GLY A 413 6.70 -2.61 -10.20
C GLY A 413 6.10 -2.37 -11.57
N LEU A 414 4.90 -1.76 -11.65
CA LEU A 414 4.16 -1.59 -12.89
C LEU A 414 4.61 -0.41 -13.75
N ASN A 415 5.32 0.56 -13.17
CA ASN A 415 5.75 1.79 -13.86
C ASN A 415 7.20 1.73 -14.37
N MET A 416 7.79 0.56 -14.51
CA MET A 416 9.18 0.38 -14.95
C MET A 416 9.48 1.00 -16.31
N ASP A 417 8.49 1.10 -17.18
CA ASP A 417 8.59 1.69 -18.52
C ASP A 417 7.97 3.10 -18.63
N GLY A 418 7.57 3.69 -17.50
CA GLY A 418 6.98 5.03 -17.43
C GLY A 418 5.55 5.13 -17.98
N GLN A 419 4.83 4.01 -18.12
CA GLN A 419 3.47 3.97 -18.69
C GLN A 419 2.36 3.65 -17.67
N HIS A 420 2.66 3.72 -16.37
CA HIS A 420 1.69 3.47 -15.30
C HIS A 420 1.73 4.59 -14.26
N ASP A 421 0.74 5.45 -14.27
CA ASP A 421 0.66 6.61 -13.39
C ASP A 421 0.19 6.21 -11.98
N HIS A 422 0.92 6.64 -10.95
CA HIS A 422 0.63 6.29 -9.56
C HIS A 422 -0.79 6.65 -9.13
N ILE A 423 -1.20 7.87 -9.41
CA ILE A 423 -2.50 8.38 -8.97
C ILE A 423 -3.63 7.79 -9.82
N ARG A 424 -3.48 7.83 -11.15
CA ARG A 424 -4.57 7.48 -12.09
C ARG A 424 -4.72 5.99 -12.30
N ASP A 425 -3.62 5.26 -12.31
CA ASP A 425 -3.63 3.84 -12.64
C ASP A 425 -3.52 2.92 -11.41
N THR A 426 -3.15 3.45 -10.22
CA THR A 426 -3.14 2.69 -8.95
C THR A 426 -4.09 3.27 -7.91
N CYS A 427 -3.86 4.53 -7.46
CA CYS A 427 -4.62 5.07 -6.32
C CYS A 427 -6.11 5.22 -6.60
N ILE A 428 -6.49 5.85 -7.72
CA ILE A 428 -7.91 6.05 -8.09
C ILE A 428 -8.63 4.70 -8.28
N PRO A 429 -8.12 3.73 -9.05
CA PRO A 429 -8.74 2.41 -9.15
C PRO A 429 -8.91 1.74 -7.78
N ASN A 430 -7.87 1.68 -6.97
CA ASN A 430 -7.94 1.05 -5.66
C ASN A 430 -8.94 1.76 -4.74
N PHE A 431 -8.97 3.09 -4.75
CA PHE A 431 -9.95 3.86 -3.98
C PHE A 431 -11.39 3.52 -4.39
N LEU A 432 -11.68 3.55 -5.68
CA LEU A 432 -13.03 3.32 -6.19
C LEU A 432 -13.50 1.87 -5.98
N PHE A 433 -12.59 0.90 -6.16
CA PHE A 433 -12.95 -0.51 -6.11
C PHE A 433 -12.74 -1.15 -4.74
N TYR A 434 -12.02 -0.51 -3.81
CA TYR A 434 -11.83 -1.06 -2.46
C TYR A 434 -12.36 -0.14 -1.36
N ASN A 435 -11.97 1.12 -1.32
CA ASN A 435 -12.41 2.01 -0.24
C ASN A 435 -13.92 2.24 -0.27
N VAL A 436 -14.49 2.50 -1.45
CA VAL A 436 -15.93 2.74 -1.56
C VAL A 436 -16.74 1.50 -1.18
N PRO A 437 -16.51 0.30 -1.74
CA PRO A 437 -17.21 -0.90 -1.29
C PRO A 437 -16.95 -1.23 0.18
N LEU A 438 -15.73 -1.06 0.68
CA LEU A 438 -15.39 -1.31 2.08
C LEU A 438 -16.23 -0.41 3.02
N MET A 439 -16.40 0.88 2.68
CA MET A 439 -17.29 1.79 3.42
C MET A 439 -18.74 1.32 3.39
N VAL A 440 -19.24 0.90 2.23
CA VAL A 440 -20.62 0.41 2.08
C VAL A 440 -20.84 -0.84 2.94
N PHE A 441 -20.00 -1.85 2.79
CA PHE A 441 -20.12 -3.11 3.54
C PHE A 441 -19.84 -2.91 5.03
N GLY A 442 -18.91 -2.02 5.37
CA GLY A 442 -18.65 -1.61 6.76
C GLY A 442 -19.85 -0.91 7.39
N THR A 443 -20.54 -0.04 6.64
CA THR A 443 -21.79 0.60 7.11
C THR A 443 -22.87 -0.44 7.35
N ILE A 444 -23.05 -1.39 6.43
CA ILE A 444 -23.99 -2.51 6.60
C ILE A 444 -23.63 -3.30 7.85
N ALA A 445 -22.34 -3.64 8.04
CA ALA A 445 -21.89 -4.38 9.22
C ALA A 445 -22.18 -3.63 10.51
N ALA A 446 -21.85 -2.33 10.58
CA ALA A 446 -22.08 -1.51 11.76
C ALA A 446 -23.59 -1.28 12.10
N MET A 447 -24.47 -1.50 11.12
CA MET A 447 -25.92 -1.39 11.32
C MET A 447 -26.59 -2.72 11.67
N VAL A 448 -26.00 -3.86 11.27
CA VAL A 448 -26.61 -5.19 11.41
C VAL A 448 -26.06 -5.96 12.60
N LEU A 449 -24.79 -5.74 12.94
CA LEU A 449 -24.14 -6.35 14.09
C LEU A 449 -24.43 -5.57 15.39
#